data_37e1fdcc422886cec9ec6fb677e6a1ae
#
_entry.id   37e1fdcc422886cec9ec6fb677e6a1ae
#
_cell.length_a   1.000
_cell.length_b   1.000
_cell.length_c   1.000
_cell.angle_alpha   90.00
_cell.angle_beta   90.00
_cell.angle_gamma   90.00
#
_symmetry.space_group_name_H-M   'P 1'
#
loop_
_entity.id
_entity.type
_entity.pdbx_description
1 polymer ?
#
loop_
_entity_poly.entity_id
_entity_poly.type
_entity_poly.pdbx_seq_one_letter_code
_entity_poly.pdbx_strand_id
1 'polypeptide(L)'
;MMEEALLQEPPAVALELEQRFHLFVASHRERARRLAWRLVGGDDAAAEDVVQEAFIKAYRALGQFREEASLATWFYRIVVRQAHNYCRWRTVRETWSALWHGGPPAATAPASGDPLLRRRIAKALAQLSRSQKEAFVLVHMEGFSAREASVLMGKPEGTVKSHLHRALQALRSELADLAEDTGGNAP
;
A
#
# COMPACT_ATOMS: atom_id res chain seq x y z
N MET A 1 -47.16 0.51 19.58
CA MET A 1 -46.34 -0.68 19.78
C MET A 1 -45.45 -0.92 18.57
N MET A 2 -44.62 0.07 18.18
CA MET A 2 -43.65 -0.06 17.08
C MET A 2 -42.37 0.75 17.32
N GLU A 3 -42.03 1.05 18.60
CA GLU A 3 -40.92 1.95 18.95
C GLU A 3 -39.85 1.27 19.85
N GLU A 4 -40.01 -0.01 20.16
CA GLU A 4 -39.18 -0.73 21.13
C GLU A 4 -38.11 -1.64 20.48
N ALA A 5 -38.01 -1.66 19.13
CA ALA A 5 -37.06 -2.52 18.41
C ALA A 5 -35.72 -1.83 18.08
N LEU A 6 -35.46 -0.59 18.52
CA LEU A 6 -34.30 0.21 18.12
C LEU A 6 -33.17 0.27 19.16
N LEU A 7 -33.28 -0.38 20.30
CA LEU A 7 -32.26 -0.41 21.36
C LEU A 7 -31.88 -1.83 21.76
N GLN A 8 -31.57 -2.69 20.78
CA GLN A 8 -30.80 -3.88 21.13
C GLN A 8 -29.33 -3.45 21.26
N GLU A 9 -28.87 -3.37 22.51
CA GLU A 9 -27.45 -3.20 22.80
C GLU A 9 -26.66 -4.29 22.06
N PRO A 10 -25.60 -3.93 21.35
CA PRO A 10 -24.76 -4.93 20.66
C PRO A 10 -24.24 -5.93 21.70
N PRO A 11 -24.15 -7.23 21.39
CA PRO A 11 -23.64 -8.22 22.34
C PRO A 11 -22.25 -7.79 22.82
N ALA A 12 -21.96 -7.99 24.11
CA ALA A 12 -20.73 -7.52 24.78
C ALA A 12 -19.44 -7.83 23.98
N VAL A 13 -19.40 -8.96 23.28
CA VAL A 13 -18.31 -9.35 22.38
C VAL A 13 -18.15 -8.41 21.18
N ALA A 14 -19.24 -7.87 20.64
CA ALA A 14 -19.20 -6.91 19.54
C ALA A 14 -18.65 -5.57 20.02
N LEU A 15 -19.05 -5.13 21.21
CA LEU A 15 -18.56 -3.88 21.81
C LEU A 15 -17.05 -3.96 22.12
N GLU A 16 -16.58 -5.09 22.62
CA GLU A 16 -15.15 -5.33 22.87
C GLU A 16 -14.33 -5.30 21.56
N LEU A 17 -14.84 -5.93 20.50
CA LEU A 17 -14.19 -5.96 19.19
C LEU A 17 -14.15 -4.56 18.56
N GLU A 18 -15.21 -3.76 18.70
CA GLU A 18 -15.24 -2.38 18.26
C GLU A 18 -14.23 -1.50 19.01
N GLN A 19 -14.13 -1.63 20.33
CA GLN A 19 -13.14 -0.90 21.13
C GLN A 19 -11.72 -1.28 20.72
N ARG A 20 -11.44 -2.57 20.54
CA ARG A 20 -10.14 -3.05 20.02
C ARG A 20 -9.86 -2.46 18.64
N PHE A 21 -10.87 -2.35 17.79
CA PHE A 21 -10.71 -1.78 16.44
C PHE A 21 -10.44 -0.27 16.49
N HIS A 22 -11.08 0.49 17.38
CA HIS A 22 -10.78 1.92 17.56
C HIS A 22 -9.32 2.16 17.98
N LEU A 23 -8.81 1.40 18.95
CA LEU A 23 -7.41 1.47 19.37
C LEU A 23 -6.47 1.07 18.22
N PHE A 24 -6.87 0.05 17.45
CA PHE A 24 -6.14 -0.40 16.28
C PHE A 24 -6.04 0.70 15.21
N VAL A 25 -7.13 1.40 14.89
CA VAL A 25 -7.14 2.52 13.94
C VAL A 25 -6.14 3.59 14.35
N ALA A 26 -6.17 4.02 15.62
CA ALA A 26 -5.27 5.04 16.14
C ALA A 26 -3.79 4.67 15.98
N SER A 27 -3.44 3.40 16.24
CA SER A 27 -2.05 2.92 16.18
C SER A 27 -1.55 2.58 14.77
N HIS A 28 -2.45 2.29 13.81
CA HIS A 28 -2.07 1.79 12.49
C HIS A 28 -2.33 2.79 11.35
N ARG A 29 -3.05 3.89 11.60
CA ARG A 29 -3.43 4.86 10.56
C ARG A 29 -2.23 5.39 9.80
N GLU A 30 -1.21 5.88 10.50
CA GLU A 30 -0.05 6.49 9.85
C GLU A 30 0.77 5.48 9.05
N ARG A 31 0.94 4.26 9.55
CA ARG A 31 1.61 3.19 8.81
C ARG A 31 0.80 2.79 7.56
N ALA A 32 -0.52 2.69 7.68
CA ALA A 32 -1.40 2.39 6.56
C ALA A 32 -1.33 3.49 5.48
N ARG A 33 -1.30 4.77 5.88
CA ARG A 33 -1.16 5.91 4.98
C ARG A 33 0.16 5.85 4.22
N ARG A 34 1.29 5.62 4.90
CA ARG A 34 2.60 5.48 4.25
C ARG A 34 2.63 4.31 3.27
N LEU A 35 2.07 3.15 3.65
CA LEU A 35 1.97 2.00 2.76
C LEU A 35 1.13 2.33 1.52
N ALA A 36 -0.07 2.89 1.71
CA ALA A 36 -0.94 3.29 0.61
C ALA A 36 -0.23 4.29 -0.32
N TRP A 37 0.40 5.32 0.23
CA TRP A 37 1.15 6.34 -0.50
C TRP A 37 2.23 5.72 -1.41
N ARG A 38 3.00 4.76 -0.90
CA ARG A 38 4.02 4.05 -1.69
C ARG A 38 3.40 3.22 -2.82
N LEU A 39 2.26 2.59 -2.56
CA LEU A 39 1.57 1.74 -3.54
C LEU A 39 0.88 2.55 -4.63
N VAL A 40 0.29 3.70 -4.31
CA VAL A 40 -0.41 4.55 -5.29
C VAL A 40 0.52 5.47 -6.07
N GLY A 41 1.83 5.50 -5.75
CA GLY A 41 2.84 6.25 -6.51
C GLY A 41 3.11 7.66 -5.98
N GLY A 42 2.90 7.90 -4.67
CA GLY A 42 3.28 9.15 -4.02
C GLY A 42 2.18 10.22 -4.02
N ASP A 43 0.95 9.86 -4.31
CA ASP A 43 -0.22 10.74 -4.27
C ASP A 43 -0.84 10.72 -2.87
N ASP A 44 -0.72 11.84 -2.13
CA ASP A 44 -1.19 11.96 -0.75
C ASP A 44 -2.72 11.90 -0.64
N ALA A 45 -3.44 12.52 -1.57
CA ALA A 45 -4.89 12.50 -1.59
C ALA A 45 -5.40 11.09 -1.86
N ALA A 46 -4.83 10.41 -2.85
CA ALA A 46 -5.14 9.02 -3.14
C ALA A 46 -4.81 8.07 -1.98
N ALA A 47 -3.72 8.32 -1.27
CA ALA A 47 -3.33 7.51 -0.12
C ALA A 47 -4.35 7.65 1.02
N GLU A 48 -4.80 8.87 1.31
CA GLU A 48 -5.82 9.11 2.34
C GLU A 48 -7.15 8.45 1.97
N ASP A 49 -7.60 8.59 0.70
CA ASP A 49 -8.82 7.94 0.21
C ASP A 49 -8.75 6.41 0.34
N VAL A 50 -7.62 5.81 -0.06
CA VAL A 50 -7.38 4.37 0.05
C VAL A 50 -7.46 3.90 1.50
N VAL A 51 -6.85 4.63 2.42
CA VAL A 51 -6.82 4.27 3.85
C VAL A 51 -8.19 4.44 4.49
N GLN A 52 -8.88 5.54 4.20
CA GLN A 52 -10.23 5.78 4.68
C GLN A 52 -11.18 4.65 4.23
N GLU A 53 -11.16 4.33 2.94
CA GLU A 53 -11.97 3.24 2.38
C GLU A 53 -11.58 1.88 2.98
N ALA A 54 -10.30 1.65 3.25
CA ALA A 54 -9.82 0.42 3.89
C ALA A 54 -10.35 0.30 5.33
N PHE A 55 -10.35 1.38 6.11
CA PHE A 55 -10.93 1.37 7.46
C PHE A 55 -12.44 1.16 7.45
N ILE A 56 -13.17 1.82 6.54
CA ILE A 56 -14.62 1.62 6.38
C ILE A 56 -14.92 0.15 6.06
N LYS A 57 -14.19 -0.45 5.14
CA LYS A 57 -14.37 -1.87 4.77
C LYS A 57 -13.98 -2.81 5.90
N ALA A 58 -12.90 -2.51 6.61
CA ALA A 58 -12.50 -3.28 7.77
C ALA A 58 -13.57 -3.22 8.86
N TYR A 59 -14.10 -2.05 9.19
CA TYR A 59 -15.16 -1.89 10.17
C TYR A 59 -16.43 -2.70 9.79
N ARG A 60 -16.88 -2.57 8.53
CA ARG A 60 -18.06 -3.31 8.04
C ARG A 60 -17.88 -4.82 8.04
N ALA A 61 -16.63 -5.30 7.87
CA ALA A 61 -16.32 -6.72 7.85
C ALA A 61 -15.80 -7.25 9.20
N LEU A 62 -15.78 -6.41 10.24
CA LEU A 62 -15.20 -6.74 11.54
C LEU A 62 -15.90 -7.95 12.20
N GLY A 63 -17.23 -8.03 12.09
CA GLY A 63 -18.00 -9.18 12.60
C GLY A 63 -17.73 -10.51 11.88
N GLN A 64 -17.07 -10.49 10.72
CA GLN A 64 -16.65 -11.67 9.97
C GLN A 64 -15.17 -12.03 10.20
N PHE A 65 -14.46 -11.25 11.02
CA PHE A 65 -13.07 -11.52 11.36
C PHE A 65 -12.95 -12.78 12.21
N ARG A 66 -12.28 -13.81 11.69
CA ARG A 66 -12.22 -15.17 12.32
C ARG A 66 -10.94 -15.42 13.12
N GLU A 67 -10.10 -14.41 13.34
CA GLU A 67 -8.81 -14.53 14.04
C GLU A 67 -7.81 -15.57 13.45
N GLU A 68 -8.04 -16.04 12.23
CA GLU A 68 -7.12 -16.93 11.51
C GLU A 68 -5.78 -16.27 11.19
N ALA A 69 -5.73 -14.93 11.23
CA ALA A 69 -4.54 -14.10 11.12
C ALA A 69 -4.63 -12.96 12.13
N SER A 70 -3.51 -12.24 12.38
CA SER A 70 -3.57 -11.04 13.21
C SER A 70 -4.50 -10.00 12.56
N LEU A 71 -5.18 -9.20 13.39
CA LEU A 71 -6.02 -8.09 12.92
C LEU A 71 -5.22 -7.15 12.00
N ALA A 72 -3.94 -6.94 12.30
CA ALA A 72 -3.04 -6.13 11.48
C ALA A 72 -2.84 -6.74 10.08
N THR A 73 -2.52 -8.03 9.99
CA THR A 73 -2.34 -8.72 8.69
C THR A 73 -3.63 -8.66 7.86
N TRP A 74 -4.76 -8.93 8.48
CA TRP A 74 -6.06 -8.86 7.83
C TRP A 74 -6.37 -7.45 7.31
N PHE A 75 -6.14 -6.43 8.12
CA PHE A 75 -6.35 -5.03 7.74
C PHE A 75 -5.41 -4.59 6.62
N TYR A 76 -4.10 -4.87 6.72
CA TYR A 76 -3.15 -4.50 5.66
C TYR A 76 -3.45 -5.19 4.33
N ARG A 77 -4.02 -6.39 4.33
CA ARG A 77 -4.55 -7.04 3.12
C ARG A 77 -5.67 -6.21 2.47
N ILE A 78 -6.54 -5.60 3.28
CA ILE A 78 -7.58 -4.69 2.79
C ILE A 78 -6.93 -3.45 2.18
N VAL A 79 -5.96 -2.82 2.85
CA VAL A 79 -5.22 -1.64 2.35
C VAL A 79 -4.58 -1.92 1.00
N VAL A 80 -3.82 -3.02 0.88
CA VAL A 80 -3.18 -3.43 -0.38
C VAL A 80 -4.21 -3.62 -1.49
N ARG A 81 -5.33 -4.27 -1.18
CA ARG A 81 -6.42 -4.48 -2.15
C ARG A 81 -7.07 -3.15 -2.60
N GLN A 82 -7.26 -2.19 -1.68
CA GLN A 82 -7.80 -0.87 -2.04
C GLN A 82 -6.81 -0.09 -2.90
N ALA A 83 -5.52 -0.08 -2.57
CA ALA A 83 -4.48 0.52 -3.41
C ALA A 83 -4.45 -0.08 -4.82
N HIS A 84 -4.62 -1.41 -4.94
CA HIS A 84 -4.75 -2.09 -6.24
C HIS A 84 -5.96 -1.62 -7.03
N ASN A 85 -7.12 -1.54 -6.39
CA ASN A 85 -8.34 -1.07 -7.03
C ASN A 85 -8.18 0.36 -7.52
N TYR A 86 -7.65 1.25 -6.67
CA TYR A 86 -7.36 2.63 -7.03
C TYR A 86 -6.45 2.73 -8.26
N CYS A 87 -5.30 2.05 -8.26
CA CYS A 87 -4.38 2.07 -9.40
C CYS A 87 -5.03 1.55 -10.68
N ARG A 88 -5.85 0.51 -10.59
CA ARG A 88 -6.59 -0.02 -11.76
C ARG A 88 -7.56 1.02 -12.33
N TRP A 89 -8.35 1.65 -11.46
CA TRP A 89 -9.30 2.69 -11.87
C TRP A 89 -8.59 3.91 -12.44
N ARG A 90 -7.47 4.32 -11.82
CA ARG A 90 -6.64 5.42 -12.33
C ARG A 90 -6.15 5.13 -13.73
N THR A 91 -5.58 3.95 -14.00
CA THR A 91 -5.11 3.56 -15.34
C THR A 91 -6.25 3.60 -16.37
N VAL A 92 -7.43 3.07 -16.03
CA VAL A 92 -8.60 3.13 -16.91
C VAL A 92 -8.99 4.58 -17.20
N ARG A 93 -9.09 5.41 -16.16
CA ARG A 93 -9.45 6.84 -16.30
C ARG A 93 -8.41 7.61 -17.12
N GLU A 94 -7.12 7.39 -16.89
CA GLU A 94 -6.02 8.01 -17.66
C GLU A 94 -6.06 7.58 -19.13
N THR A 95 -6.34 6.32 -19.43
CA THR A 95 -6.50 5.84 -20.79
C THR A 95 -7.68 6.53 -21.50
N TRP A 96 -8.81 6.66 -20.81
CA TRP A 96 -9.97 7.40 -21.31
C TRP A 96 -9.68 8.90 -21.49
N SER A 97 -9.01 9.52 -20.51
CA SER A 97 -8.64 10.95 -20.57
C SER A 97 -7.63 11.22 -21.69
N ALA A 98 -6.66 10.34 -21.89
CA ALA A 98 -5.70 10.46 -23.01
C ALA A 98 -6.36 10.37 -24.38
N LEU A 99 -7.43 9.58 -24.50
CA LEU A 99 -8.23 9.49 -25.73
C LEU A 99 -9.03 10.78 -26.00
N TRP A 100 -9.36 11.58 -24.95
CA TRP A 100 -10.23 12.75 -25.09
C TRP A 100 -9.49 14.09 -24.88
N HIS A 101 -8.39 14.17 -24.12
CA HIS A 101 -7.78 15.43 -23.69
C HIS A 101 -6.24 15.52 -23.80
N GLY A 102 -5.55 14.50 -24.29
CA GLY A 102 -4.12 14.52 -24.64
C GLY A 102 -3.20 15.20 -23.61
N GLY A 103 -2.84 14.51 -22.52
CA GLY A 103 -1.80 14.97 -21.62
C GLY A 103 -1.45 13.93 -20.52
N PRO A 104 -0.15 13.73 -20.18
CA PRO A 104 0.23 12.84 -19.10
C PRO A 104 -0.05 13.45 -17.71
N PRO A 105 -0.46 12.66 -16.71
CA PRO A 105 -0.68 13.15 -15.36
C PRO A 105 0.62 13.53 -14.67
N ALA A 106 0.60 14.63 -13.91
CA ALA A 106 1.71 15.11 -13.11
C ALA A 106 1.96 14.19 -11.92
N ALA A 107 3.16 13.62 -11.82
CA ALA A 107 3.62 12.93 -10.63
C ALA A 107 4.03 13.95 -9.56
N THR A 108 3.26 14.07 -8.49
CA THR A 108 3.64 14.84 -7.31
C THR A 108 4.64 14.05 -6.46
N ALA A 109 5.88 14.53 -6.38
CA ALA A 109 6.92 13.96 -5.53
C ALA A 109 7.05 14.77 -4.23
N PRO A 110 7.19 14.14 -3.04
CA PRO A 110 7.37 14.85 -1.78
C PRO A 110 8.78 15.44 -1.64
N ALA A 111 8.86 16.52 -0.89
CA ALA A 111 9.99 17.43 -0.82
C ALA A 111 10.96 17.14 0.33
N SER A 112 11.96 16.25 0.14
CA SER A 112 13.20 16.19 0.95
C SER A 112 14.26 15.35 0.23
N GLY A 113 15.53 15.82 0.16
CA GLY A 113 16.66 15.12 -0.46
C GLY A 113 17.03 15.66 -1.84
N ASP A 114 18.18 15.20 -2.39
CA ASP A 114 18.68 15.57 -3.71
C ASP A 114 17.61 15.35 -4.79
N PRO A 115 17.19 16.38 -5.53
CA PRO A 115 16.16 16.28 -6.55
C PRO A 115 16.54 15.31 -7.69
N LEU A 116 17.82 15.24 -8.04
CA LEU A 116 18.31 14.38 -9.12
C LEU A 116 18.25 12.91 -8.71
N LEU A 117 18.75 12.58 -7.52
CA LEU A 117 18.67 11.22 -6.96
C LEU A 117 17.23 10.74 -6.85
N ARG A 118 16.33 11.60 -6.38
CA ARG A 118 14.91 11.29 -6.24
C ARG A 118 14.25 11.01 -7.59
N ARG A 119 14.54 11.82 -8.60
CA ARG A 119 14.04 11.62 -9.96
C ARG A 119 14.52 10.29 -10.54
N ARG A 120 15.75 9.89 -10.28
CA ARG A 120 16.33 8.61 -10.71
C ARG A 120 15.66 7.43 -9.99
N ILE A 121 15.52 7.51 -8.68
CA ILE A 121 14.80 6.46 -7.90
C ILE A 121 13.34 6.35 -8.38
N ALA A 122 12.66 7.46 -8.58
CA ALA A 122 11.28 7.45 -9.09
C ALA A 122 11.19 6.80 -10.47
N LYS A 123 12.14 7.11 -11.37
CA LYS A 123 12.23 6.49 -12.70
C LYS A 123 12.47 4.97 -12.59
N ALA A 124 13.41 4.54 -11.75
CA ALA A 124 13.69 3.12 -11.55
C ALA A 124 12.47 2.37 -10.99
N LEU A 125 11.78 2.95 -10.01
CA LEU A 125 10.54 2.37 -9.47
C LEU A 125 9.38 2.36 -10.48
N ALA A 126 9.33 3.32 -11.40
CA ALA A 126 8.32 3.38 -12.45
C ALA A 126 8.49 2.27 -13.49
N GLN A 127 9.70 1.75 -13.68
CA GLN A 127 9.98 0.63 -14.59
C GLN A 127 9.57 -0.73 -14.03
N LEU A 128 9.40 -0.84 -12.71
CA LEU A 128 8.96 -2.07 -12.09
C LEU A 128 7.51 -2.39 -12.47
N SER A 129 7.25 -3.67 -12.78
CA SER A 129 5.88 -4.13 -12.86
C SER A 129 5.18 -3.93 -11.51
N ARG A 130 3.86 -3.81 -11.53
CA ARG A 130 3.06 -3.61 -10.32
C ARG A 130 3.39 -4.62 -9.21
N SER A 131 3.45 -5.91 -9.54
CA SER A 131 3.75 -6.96 -8.56
C SER A 131 5.20 -6.91 -8.06
N GLN A 132 6.16 -6.46 -8.87
CA GLN A 132 7.54 -6.24 -8.45
C GLN A 132 7.63 -5.06 -7.48
N LYS A 133 7.00 -3.93 -7.81
CA LYS A 133 6.93 -2.75 -6.93
C LYS A 133 6.27 -3.09 -5.60
N GLU A 134 5.16 -3.81 -5.63
CA GLU A 134 4.42 -4.23 -4.44
C GLU A 134 5.26 -5.13 -3.54
N ALA A 135 5.90 -6.17 -4.09
CA ALA A 135 6.78 -7.05 -3.33
C ALA A 135 7.94 -6.27 -2.70
N PHE A 136 8.55 -5.34 -3.45
CA PHE A 136 9.63 -4.49 -2.97
C PHE A 136 9.16 -3.57 -1.82
N VAL A 137 8.03 -2.90 -1.98
CA VAL A 137 7.47 -2.01 -0.94
C VAL A 137 7.15 -2.79 0.32
N LEU A 138 6.45 -3.92 0.23
CA LEU A 138 6.06 -4.69 1.39
C LEU A 138 7.26 -5.25 2.16
N VAL A 139 8.24 -5.82 1.47
CA VAL A 139 9.36 -6.49 2.14
C VAL A 139 10.46 -5.50 2.55
N HIS A 140 10.93 -4.64 1.64
CA HIS A 140 12.08 -3.76 1.94
C HIS A 140 11.72 -2.44 2.57
N MET A 141 10.54 -1.89 2.30
CA MET A 141 10.17 -0.58 2.84
C MET A 141 9.28 -0.68 4.08
N GLU A 142 8.43 -1.71 4.15
CA GLU A 142 7.50 -1.91 5.28
C GLU A 142 7.95 -2.99 6.26
N GLY A 143 8.98 -3.78 5.90
CA GLY A 143 9.57 -4.79 6.77
C GLY A 143 8.75 -6.07 6.95
N PHE A 144 7.77 -6.32 6.06
CA PHE A 144 7.06 -7.59 6.07
C PHE A 144 7.99 -8.73 5.59
N SER A 145 7.88 -9.89 6.21
CA SER A 145 8.50 -11.11 5.68
C SER A 145 7.91 -11.49 4.32
N ALA A 146 8.62 -12.27 3.52
CA ALA A 146 8.10 -12.78 2.24
C ALA A 146 6.82 -13.60 2.42
N ARG A 147 6.68 -14.29 3.56
CA ARG A 147 5.48 -15.04 3.93
C ARG A 147 4.29 -14.10 4.20
N GLU A 148 4.48 -13.05 5.00
CA GLU A 148 3.43 -12.05 5.24
C GLU A 148 3.05 -11.34 3.94
N ALA A 149 4.03 -10.92 3.14
CA ALA A 149 3.79 -10.31 1.84
C ALA A 149 3.01 -11.25 0.91
N SER A 150 3.21 -12.58 0.98
CA SER A 150 2.43 -13.55 0.19
C SER A 150 0.95 -13.53 0.56
N VAL A 151 0.63 -13.41 1.84
CA VAL A 151 -0.74 -13.27 2.33
C VAL A 151 -1.35 -11.93 1.88
N LEU A 152 -0.59 -10.84 2.01
CA LEU A 152 -1.04 -9.49 1.63
C LEU A 152 -1.32 -9.38 0.13
N MET A 153 -0.43 -9.92 -0.70
CA MET A 153 -0.52 -9.91 -2.16
C MET A 153 -1.50 -10.97 -2.71
N GLY A 154 -1.91 -11.95 -1.91
CA GLY A 154 -2.69 -13.11 -2.36
C GLY A 154 -1.93 -13.97 -3.38
N LYS A 155 -0.61 -14.11 -3.23
CA LYS A 155 0.28 -14.84 -4.14
C LYS A 155 1.11 -15.88 -3.35
N PRO A 156 1.52 -17.00 -3.99
CA PRO A 156 2.47 -17.93 -3.37
C PRO A 156 3.79 -17.24 -2.96
N GLU A 157 4.37 -17.64 -1.83
CA GLU A 157 5.61 -17.06 -1.31
C GLU A 157 6.76 -17.12 -2.32
N GLY A 158 6.91 -18.22 -3.06
CA GLY A 158 7.90 -18.36 -4.13
C GLY A 158 7.72 -17.32 -5.25
N THR A 159 6.46 -16.98 -5.57
CA THR A 159 6.14 -15.93 -6.55
C THR A 159 6.54 -14.56 -6.02
N VAL A 160 6.29 -14.28 -4.73
CA VAL A 160 6.71 -13.01 -4.09
C VAL A 160 8.22 -12.89 -4.09
N LYS A 161 8.95 -13.94 -3.72
CA LYS A 161 10.42 -13.98 -3.78
C LYS A 161 10.95 -13.71 -5.19
N SER A 162 10.32 -14.30 -6.21
CA SER A 162 10.69 -14.07 -7.62
C SER A 162 10.42 -12.63 -8.07
N HIS A 163 9.29 -12.02 -7.67
CA HIS A 163 9.01 -10.61 -7.93
C HIS A 163 10.02 -9.70 -7.25
N LEU A 164 10.34 -9.99 -5.99
CA LEU A 164 11.32 -9.25 -5.21
C LEU A 164 12.71 -9.29 -5.84
N HIS A 165 13.17 -10.48 -6.23
CA HIS A 165 14.45 -10.66 -6.90
C HIS A 165 14.54 -9.82 -8.19
N ARG A 166 13.52 -9.89 -9.05
CA ARG A 166 13.47 -9.10 -10.29
C ARG A 166 13.41 -7.59 -10.02
N ALA A 167 12.69 -7.17 -8.97
CA ALA A 167 12.65 -5.77 -8.58
C ALA A 167 14.05 -5.27 -8.18
N LEU A 168 14.75 -6.04 -7.34
CA LEU A 168 16.11 -5.70 -6.90
C LEU A 168 17.12 -5.67 -8.07
N GLN A 169 17.02 -6.60 -9.00
CA GLN A 169 17.85 -6.59 -10.21
C GLN A 169 17.61 -5.33 -11.04
N ALA A 170 16.34 -4.99 -11.32
CA ALA A 170 16.02 -3.80 -12.11
C ALA A 170 16.47 -2.50 -11.41
N LEU A 171 16.27 -2.39 -10.09
CA LEU A 171 16.72 -1.23 -9.32
C LEU A 171 18.25 -1.12 -9.30
N ARG A 172 18.98 -2.22 -9.13
CA ARG A 172 20.44 -2.23 -9.18
C ARG A 172 20.95 -1.79 -10.55
N SER A 173 20.36 -2.28 -11.63
CA SER A 173 20.76 -1.90 -13.00
C SER A 173 20.54 -0.40 -13.28
N GLU A 174 19.41 0.16 -12.85
CA GLU A 174 19.09 1.58 -13.07
C GLU A 174 19.88 2.54 -12.17
N LEU A 175 20.41 2.06 -11.04
CA LEU A 175 21.10 2.86 -10.04
C LEU A 175 22.60 2.50 -9.92
N ALA A 176 23.13 1.67 -10.83
CA ALA A 176 24.50 1.14 -10.75
C ALA A 176 25.55 2.26 -10.69
N ASP A 177 25.38 3.28 -11.51
CA ASP A 177 26.26 4.45 -11.59
C ASP A 177 26.23 5.32 -10.32
N LEU A 178 25.18 5.28 -9.51
CA LEU A 178 25.13 5.97 -8.21
C LEU A 178 25.98 5.25 -7.13
N ALA A 179 26.18 3.94 -7.28
CA ALA A 179 27.03 3.16 -6.37
C ALA A 179 28.53 3.45 -6.62
N GLU A 180 28.90 3.76 -7.86
CA GLU A 180 30.28 4.11 -8.24
C GLU A 180 30.67 5.51 -7.73
N ASP A 181 29.74 6.48 -7.77
CA ASP A 181 29.97 7.85 -7.27
C ASP A 181 30.14 7.91 -5.73
N THR A 182 29.54 6.99 -4.99
CA THR A 182 29.60 6.95 -3.52
C THR A 182 30.87 6.23 -3.01
N GLY A 183 31.51 5.42 -3.85
CA GLY A 183 32.75 4.68 -3.53
C GLY A 183 34.05 5.47 -3.77
N GLY A 184 33.98 6.64 -4.41
CA GLY A 184 35.15 7.42 -4.84
C GLY A 184 35.67 8.48 -3.85
N ASN A 185 35.11 8.64 -2.65
CA ASN A 185 35.55 9.62 -1.68
C ASN A 185 35.81 9.02 -0.29
N ALA A 186 36.86 8.21 -0.18
CA ALA A 186 37.51 7.92 1.09
C ALA A 186 39.00 8.36 0.94
N PRO A 187 39.49 9.31 1.79
CA PRO A 187 40.89 9.71 1.83
C PRO A 187 41.77 8.63 2.42
#